data_9b3df720e790dcc918d375a39f1a1d0f
#
_entry.id   9b3df720e790dcc918d375a39f1a1d0f
#
_cell.length_a   1.000
_cell.length_b   1.000
_cell.length_c   1.000
_cell.angle_alpha   90.00
_cell.angle_beta   90.00
_cell.angle_gamma   90.00
#
_symmetry.space_group_name_H-M   'P 1'
#
loop_
_entity.id
_entity.type
_entity.pdbx_description
1 polymer ?
#
loop_
_entity_poly.entity_id
_entity_poly.type
_entity_poly.pdbx_seq_one_letter_code
_entity_poly.pdbx_strand_id
1 'polypeptide(L)'
;MAKIYHDSDADLKVLKGKKVAVIGFGSQGKAQSMCMRDSGLDVVVGLRKGGKSWDDAKKNGMKVAPVADAVKGADVIMILIPDEVQGKVWKGEIEPNLKEGAAIDFAHGFAITFAVIKPPKNVDVIMMAPKSPGPMERQVYLEGFGVPALIAVQQDFTGNAKKIALCLAKGLGATKAGVIETTFKEEATSDLFGEQAVLCGGVTALIEAGFNTLVKRGYQPEIAYFECLHELKLIVDLIQKGGMMNMWTNVSNTAEYGGLSTRDKVINAQSKEAMEKLLDDIIAGKFAKEWVKDANGGMKKLQAMEKKEAESEIEVVGKEIRSLFEIKAAPKAKKAPAKKAPAKKAAVKKGAAKPSVPAKKAAPKKAPAKKAPAKKKGKA
;
A
#
# COMPACT_ATOMS: atom_id res chain seq x y z
N MET A 1 19.56 -10.64 10.21
CA MET A 1 18.41 -10.43 9.31
C MET A 1 17.22 -10.07 10.16
N ALA A 2 16.34 -9.19 9.68
CA ALA A 2 15.10 -8.83 10.36
C ALA A 2 14.21 -10.06 10.57
N LYS A 3 13.42 -10.05 11.65
CA LYS A 3 12.46 -11.12 11.91
C LYS A 3 11.25 -10.93 11.00
N ILE A 4 10.88 -11.98 10.27
CA ILE A 4 9.73 -12.00 9.35
C ILE A 4 8.69 -12.94 9.91
N TYR A 5 7.44 -12.48 9.98
CA TYR A 5 6.29 -13.24 10.44
C TYR A 5 5.38 -13.63 9.27
N HIS A 6 4.77 -14.79 9.38
CA HIS A 6 3.85 -15.37 8.38
C HIS A 6 2.51 -15.77 9.01
N ASP A 7 1.65 -16.39 8.23
CA ASP A 7 0.28 -16.77 8.66
C ASP A 7 0.24 -17.62 9.94
N SER A 8 1.24 -18.47 10.17
CA SER A 8 1.36 -19.30 11.39
C SER A 8 1.61 -18.50 12.66
N ASP A 9 2.18 -17.30 12.53
CA ASP A 9 2.58 -16.44 13.65
C ASP A 9 1.46 -15.49 14.12
N ALA A 10 0.34 -15.45 13.39
CA ALA A 10 -0.76 -14.52 13.61
C ALA A 10 -2.11 -15.24 13.75
N ASP A 11 -2.96 -14.77 14.67
CA ASP A 11 -4.29 -15.34 14.92
C ASP A 11 -5.36 -14.24 14.95
N LEU A 12 -6.36 -14.34 14.05
CA LEU A 12 -7.51 -13.41 14.01
C LEU A 12 -8.38 -13.49 15.29
N LYS A 13 -8.30 -14.58 16.04
CA LYS A 13 -9.06 -14.73 17.30
C LYS A 13 -8.64 -13.73 18.37
N VAL A 14 -7.44 -13.13 18.28
CA VAL A 14 -6.96 -12.07 19.20
C VAL A 14 -7.93 -10.89 19.26
N LEU A 15 -8.58 -10.56 18.15
CA LEU A 15 -9.57 -9.50 18.05
C LEU A 15 -11.02 -9.99 17.91
N LYS A 16 -11.29 -11.27 18.16
CA LYS A 16 -12.66 -11.82 18.14
C LYS A 16 -13.50 -11.16 19.24
N GLY A 17 -14.64 -10.57 18.84
CA GLY A 17 -15.56 -9.87 19.75
C GLY A 17 -15.05 -8.52 20.21
N LYS A 18 -13.92 -8.03 19.67
CA LYS A 18 -13.37 -6.72 19.95
C LYS A 18 -13.70 -5.74 18.82
N LYS A 19 -13.90 -4.48 19.18
CA LYS A 19 -14.24 -3.39 18.26
C LYS A 19 -12.97 -2.73 17.73
N VAL A 20 -12.85 -2.64 16.41
CA VAL A 20 -11.78 -1.91 15.69
C VAL A 20 -12.36 -0.62 15.11
N ALA A 21 -11.88 0.53 15.58
CA ALA A 21 -12.23 1.84 15.06
C ALA A 21 -11.16 2.30 14.07
N VAL A 22 -11.50 2.46 12.80
CA VAL A 22 -10.62 3.02 11.77
C VAL A 22 -10.94 4.49 11.58
N ILE A 23 -10.02 5.37 11.93
CA ILE A 23 -10.20 6.81 11.83
C ILE A 23 -9.66 7.28 10.47
N GLY A 24 -10.59 7.65 9.58
CA GLY A 24 -10.29 8.01 8.20
C GLY A 24 -10.77 6.97 7.18
N PHE A 25 -11.06 7.43 5.95
CA PHE A 25 -11.48 6.58 4.83
C PHE A 25 -10.87 7.13 3.52
N GLY A 26 -9.59 7.50 3.60
CA GLY A 26 -8.74 7.83 2.45
C GLY A 26 -8.20 6.57 1.77
N SER A 27 -7.06 6.66 1.09
CA SER A 27 -6.43 5.53 0.39
C SER A 27 -6.23 4.32 1.32
N GLN A 28 -5.50 4.51 2.43
CA GLN A 28 -5.22 3.45 3.39
C GLN A 28 -6.46 3.06 4.20
N GLY A 29 -7.16 4.03 4.80
CA GLY A 29 -8.32 3.75 5.65
C GLY A 29 -9.42 2.97 4.93
N LYS A 30 -9.65 3.24 3.63
CA LYS A 30 -10.61 2.50 2.80
C LYS A 30 -10.17 1.06 2.57
N ALA A 31 -8.92 0.85 2.12
CA ALA A 31 -8.41 -0.48 1.84
C ALA A 31 -8.37 -1.33 3.10
N GLN A 32 -7.72 -0.85 4.15
CA GLN A 32 -7.53 -1.58 5.39
C GLN A 32 -8.85 -1.92 6.09
N SER A 33 -9.77 -0.95 6.24
CA SER A 33 -11.06 -1.20 6.89
C SER A 33 -11.90 -2.24 6.14
N MET A 34 -11.90 -2.20 4.80
CA MET A 34 -12.64 -3.17 3.98
C MET A 34 -12.00 -4.58 4.04
N CYS A 35 -10.67 -4.69 4.02
CA CYS A 35 -9.98 -5.98 4.14
C CYS A 35 -10.23 -6.60 5.52
N MET A 36 -10.11 -5.83 6.59
CA MET A 36 -10.37 -6.32 7.96
C MET A 36 -11.82 -6.75 8.16
N ARG A 37 -12.80 -5.98 7.65
CA ARG A 37 -14.21 -6.38 7.68
C ARG A 37 -14.41 -7.73 6.97
N ASP A 38 -13.85 -7.87 5.77
CA ASP A 38 -13.99 -9.09 4.96
C ASP A 38 -13.25 -10.29 5.58
N SER A 39 -12.26 -10.02 6.45
CA SER A 39 -11.60 -11.01 7.31
C SER A 39 -12.36 -11.33 8.60
N GLY A 40 -13.55 -10.74 8.80
CA GLY A 40 -14.44 -11.05 9.91
C GLY A 40 -14.21 -10.26 11.19
N LEU A 41 -13.43 -9.17 11.15
CA LEU A 41 -13.26 -8.25 12.29
C LEU A 41 -14.44 -7.28 12.39
N ASP A 42 -14.81 -6.86 13.62
CA ASP A 42 -15.86 -5.86 13.84
C ASP A 42 -15.30 -4.46 13.67
N VAL A 43 -15.46 -3.92 12.47
CA VAL A 43 -14.88 -2.63 12.06
C VAL A 43 -15.94 -1.53 12.02
N VAL A 44 -15.64 -0.39 12.64
CA VAL A 44 -16.38 0.87 12.50
C VAL A 44 -15.44 1.96 11.97
N VAL A 45 -15.90 2.76 11.02
CA VAL A 45 -15.12 3.85 10.45
C VAL A 45 -15.52 5.16 11.12
N GLY A 46 -14.56 5.83 11.76
CA GLY A 46 -14.72 7.13 12.39
C GLY A 46 -14.46 8.26 11.40
N LEU A 47 -15.48 9.10 11.13
CA LEU A 47 -15.40 10.17 10.14
C LEU A 47 -16.14 11.44 10.59
N ARG A 48 -15.80 12.56 9.96
CA ARG A 48 -16.58 13.79 10.12
C ARG A 48 -17.96 13.62 9.45
N LYS A 49 -19.02 13.82 10.22
CA LYS A 49 -20.41 13.71 9.75
C LYS A 49 -20.65 14.63 8.53
N GLY A 50 -21.25 14.08 7.47
CA GLY A 50 -21.56 14.80 6.25
C GLY A 50 -20.37 15.11 5.33
N GLY A 51 -19.18 14.58 5.62
CA GLY A 51 -18.03 14.70 4.74
C GLY A 51 -18.10 13.73 3.54
N LYS A 52 -17.36 14.01 2.47
CA LYS A 52 -17.28 13.17 1.26
C LYS A 52 -16.97 11.69 1.56
N SER A 53 -16.06 11.44 2.49
CA SER A 53 -15.68 10.08 2.89
C SER A 53 -16.78 9.35 3.67
N TRP A 54 -17.70 10.08 4.31
CA TRP A 54 -18.83 9.51 5.05
C TRP A 54 -19.77 8.73 4.12
N ASP A 55 -20.14 9.33 3.01
CA ASP A 55 -21.03 8.68 2.05
C ASP A 55 -20.32 7.58 1.25
N ASP A 56 -19.02 7.76 0.96
CA ASP A 56 -18.22 6.72 0.31
C ASP A 56 -18.09 5.47 1.19
N ALA A 57 -17.82 5.63 2.49
CA ALA A 57 -17.75 4.51 3.42
C ALA A 57 -19.09 3.76 3.52
N LYS A 58 -20.21 4.47 3.63
CA LYS A 58 -21.55 3.85 3.61
C LYS A 58 -21.84 3.10 2.31
N LYS A 59 -21.51 3.67 1.15
CA LYS A 59 -21.67 3.01 -0.16
C LYS A 59 -20.86 1.72 -0.27
N ASN A 60 -19.73 1.64 0.45
CA ASN A 60 -18.90 0.43 0.54
C ASN A 60 -19.33 -0.53 1.66
N GLY A 61 -20.50 -0.30 2.29
CA GLY A 61 -21.06 -1.19 3.29
C GLY A 61 -20.36 -1.13 4.66
N MET A 62 -19.65 -0.04 4.98
CA MET A 62 -19.00 0.14 6.27
C MET A 62 -19.98 0.69 7.32
N LYS A 63 -19.85 0.26 8.57
CA LYS A 63 -20.42 0.95 9.72
C LYS A 63 -19.70 2.28 9.88
N VAL A 64 -20.42 3.41 9.99
CA VAL A 64 -19.82 4.75 10.06
C VAL A 64 -20.37 5.48 11.28
N ALA A 65 -19.48 6.14 12.03
CA ALA A 65 -19.83 6.98 13.18
C ALA A 65 -18.98 8.26 13.20
N PRO A 66 -19.36 9.31 13.93
CA PRO A 66 -18.45 10.39 14.29
C PRO A 66 -17.20 9.84 14.97
N VAL A 67 -16.04 10.53 14.83
CA VAL A 67 -14.76 10.02 15.35
C VAL A 67 -14.85 9.65 16.83
N ALA A 68 -15.33 10.57 17.66
CA ALA A 68 -15.47 10.33 19.10
C ALA A 68 -16.35 9.10 19.44
N ASP A 69 -17.47 8.91 18.72
CA ASP A 69 -18.37 7.77 18.91
C ASP A 69 -17.75 6.46 18.42
N ALA A 70 -16.95 6.51 17.34
CA ALA A 70 -16.22 5.35 16.85
C ALA A 70 -15.17 4.88 17.86
N VAL A 71 -14.41 5.81 18.45
CA VAL A 71 -13.36 5.55 19.45
C VAL A 71 -13.94 5.02 20.74
N LYS A 72 -15.08 5.57 21.19
CA LYS A 72 -15.71 5.20 22.46
C LYS A 72 -15.95 3.68 22.55
N GLY A 73 -15.28 3.04 23.49
CA GLY A 73 -15.36 1.59 23.73
C GLY A 73 -14.63 0.74 22.69
N ALA A 74 -13.85 1.32 21.76
CA ALA A 74 -13.02 0.56 20.83
C ALA A 74 -11.83 -0.10 21.54
N ASP A 75 -11.50 -1.32 21.12
CA ASP A 75 -10.34 -2.06 21.61
C ASP A 75 -9.08 -1.71 20.81
N VAL A 76 -9.25 -1.39 19.54
CA VAL A 76 -8.18 -0.93 18.64
C VAL A 76 -8.64 0.34 17.94
N ILE A 77 -7.78 1.36 17.90
CA ILE A 77 -8.00 2.61 17.19
C ILE A 77 -6.89 2.77 16.15
N MET A 78 -7.23 2.62 14.88
CA MET A 78 -6.31 2.81 13.76
C MET A 78 -6.41 4.23 13.24
N ILE A 79 -5.33 5.01 13.34
CA ILE A 79 -5.30 6.42 12.93
C ILE A 79 -4.79 6.50 11.49
N LEU A 80 -5.72 6.53 10.53
CA LEU A 80 -5.46 6.51 9.08
C LEU A 80 -5.94 7.80 8.38
N ILE A 81 -5.78 8.91 9.06
CA ILE A 81 -5.96 10.28 8.55
C ILE A 81 -4.59 10.91 8.25
N PRO A 82 -4.52 11.93 7.39
CA PRO A 82 -3.26 12.61 7.07
C PRO A 82 -2.52 13.12 8.31
N ASP A 83 -1.19 13.03 8.32
CA ASP A 83 -0.34 13.31 9.47
C ASP A 83 -0.54 14.72 10.03
N GLU A 84 -0.74 15.70 9.16
CA GLU A 84 -0.91 17.11 9.52
C GLU A 84 -2.18 17.38 10.32
N VAL A 85 -3.19 16.51 10.26
CA VAL A 85 -4.43 16.66 11.03
C VAL A 85 -4.49 15.74 12.25
N GLN A 86 -3.60 14.73 12.34
CA GLN A 86 -3.64 13.73 13.41
C GLN A 86 -3.58 14.36 14.80
N GLY A 87 -2.65 15.28 15.04
CA GLY A 87 -2.50 15.94 16.35
C GLY A 87 -3.75 16.67 16.82
N LYS A 88 -4.48 17.32 15.91
CA LYS A 88 -5.73 18.01 16.23
C LYS A 88 -6.87 17.04 16.56
N VAL A 89 -7.04 16.03 15.72
CA VAL A 89 -8.09 15.01 15.90
C VAL A 89 -7.81 14.16 17.15
N TRP A 90 -6.54 13.85 17.41
CA TRP A 90 -6.10 13.18 18.62
C TRP A 90 -6.60 13.91 19.88
N LYS A 91 -6.22 15.17 20.04
CA LYS A 91 -6.58 15.96 21.24
C LYS A 91 -8.07 16.20 21.40
N GLY A 92 -8.77 16.42 20.28
CA GLY A 92 -10.18 16.80 20.31
C GLY A 92 -11.16 15.64 20.38
N GLU A 93 -10.84 14.50 19.74
CA GLU A 93 -11.84 13.45 19.52
C GLU A 93 -11.36 12.04 19.91
N ILE A 94 -10.05 11.76 19.91
CA ILE A 94 -9.53 10.41 20.19
C ILE A 94 -9.17 10.28 21.67
N GLU A 95 -8.19 11.05 22.13
CA GLU A 95 -7.63 10.95 23.49
C GLU A 95 -8.71 11.01 24.60
N PRO A 96 -9.70 11.93 24.54
CA PRO A 96 -10.74 12.01 25.60
C PRO A 96 -11.70 10.81 25.64
N ASN A 97 -11.73 9.99 24.59
CA ASN A 97 -12.66 8.86 24.45
C ASN A 97 -11.96 7.50 24.50
N LEU A 98 -10.63 7.47 24.76
CA LEU A 98 -9.88 6.23 24.90
C LEU A 98 -10.34 5.46 26.13
N LYS A 99 -10.39 4.13 25.99
CA LYS A 99 -10.48 3.27 27.15
C LYS A 99 -9.08 2.74 27.54
N GLU A 100 -8.91 2.45 28.80
CA GLU A 100 -7.70 1.80 29.30
C GLU A 100 -7.46 0.45 28.59
N GLY A 101 -6.21 0.16 28.27
CA GLY A 101 -5.82 -1.04 27.56
C GLY A 101 -6.19 -1.06 26.07
N ALA A 102 -6.69 0.03 25.49
CA ALA A 102 -6.89 0.12 24.05
C ALA A 102 -5.53 0.11 23.33
N ALA A 103 -5.51 -0.48 22.13
CA ALA A 103 -4.36 -0.38 21.23
C ALA A 103 -4.55 0.75 20.23
N ILE A 104 -3.56 1.61 20.10
CA ILE A 104 -3.53 2.70 19.12
C ILE A 104 -2.58 2.28 18.02
N ASP A 105 -3.10 2.18 16.80
CA ASP A 105 -2.37 1.75 15.63
C ASP A 105 -2.16 2.89 14.64
N PHE A 106 -0.98 2.90 14.04
CA PHE A 106 -0.56 3.83 12.99
C PHE A 106 -0.10 3.05 11.75
N ALA A 107 -0.34 3.59 10.56
CA ALA A 107 0.22 3.04 9.31
C ALA A 107 1.55 3.69 8.91
N HIS A 108 2.02 4.68 9.68
CA HIS A 108 3.29 5.38 9.50
C HIS A 108 3.79 5.90 10.85
N GLY A 109 5.09 5.83 11.07
CA GLY A 109 5.69 6.17 12.36
C GLY A 109 5.82 7.67 12.67
N PHE A 110 5.42 8.56 11.78
CA PHE A 110 5.62 10.03 11.86
C PHE A 110 5.12 10.63 13.17
N ALA A 111 3.86 10.43 13.50
CA ALA A 111 3.20 11.09 14.63
C ALA A 111 3.85 10.78 15.98
N ILE A 112 4.35 9.57 16.15
CA ILE A 112 5.02 9.10 17.38
C ILE A 112 6.49 9.51 17.37
N THR A 113 7.20 9.27 16.28
CA THR A 113 8.64 9.56 16.16
C THR A 113 8.95 11.04 16.36
N PHE A 114 8.12 11.92 15.81
CA PHE A 114 8.29 13.37 15.91
C PHE A 114 7.41 14.03 16.99
N ALA A 115 6.84 13.23 17.89
CA ALA A 115 6.08 13.66 19.06
C ALA A 115 4.88 14.60 18.74
N VAL A 116 4.26 14.42 17.57
CA VAL A 116 2.99 15.07 17.21
C VAL A 116 1.85 14.55 18.10
N ILE A 117 1.88 13.25 18.40
CA ILE A 117 1.01 12.57 19.36
C ILE A 117 1.86 12.00 20.49
N LYS A 118 1.38 12.20 21.72
CA LYS A 118 1.97 11.62 22.95
C LYS A 118 0.89 10.76 23.61
N PRO A 119 0.86 9.45 23.37
CA PRO A 119 -0.12 8.56 23.95
C PRO A 119 0.01 8.48 25.48
N PRO A 120 -1.10 8.26 26.23
CA PRO A 120 -1.05 7.99 27.66
C PRO A 120 -0.39 6.63 27.94
N LYS A 121 0.10 6.43 29.16
CA LYS A 121 0.85 5.22 29.54
C LYS A 121 0.01 3.95 29.63
N ASN A 122 -1.30 4.08 29.73
CA ASN A 122 -2.26 3.00 29.96
C ASN A 122 -2.90 2.45 28.67
N VAL A 123 -2.20 2.53 27.55
CA VAL A 123 -2.62 2.01 26.24
C VAL A 123 -1.46 1.27 25.56
N ASP A 124 -1.76 0.41 24.61
CA ASP A 124 -0.76 -0.10 23.68
C ASP A 124 -0.53 0.90 22.53
N VAL A 125 0.69 1.01 22.04
CA VAL A 125 1.03 1.82 20.87
C VAL A 125 1.76 0.93 19.87
N ILE A 126 1.10 0.69 18.75
CA ILE A 126 1.58 -0.21 17.71
C ILE A 126 1.59 0.48 16.35
N MET A 127 2.30 -0.10 15.43
CA MET A 127 2.26 0.25 14.02
C MET A 127 2.05 -1.01 13.19
N MET A 128 1.14 -0.91 12.22
CA MET A 128 0.96 -1.89 11.16
C MET A 128 0.89 -1.13 9.83
N ALA A 129 2.01 -1.12 9.11
CA ALA A 129 2.26 -0.30 7.92
C ALA A 129 2.39 -1.17 6.66
N PRO A 130 1.32 -1.34 5.86
CA PRO A 130 1.41 -2.01 4.57
C PRO A 130 2.31 -1.21 3.61
N LYS A 131 3.23 -1.88 2.91
CA LYS A 131 4.13 -1.23 1.95
C LYS A 131 3.54 -1.29 0.54
N SER A 132 2.39 -0.61 0.37
CA SER A 132 1.67 -0.48 -0.90
C SER A 132 0.65 0.65 -0.84
N PRO A 133 0.32 1.30 -1.97
CA PRO A 133 -0.86 2.17 -2.05
C PRO A 133 -2.14 1.40 -1.74
N GLY A 134 -3.09 2.01 -1.03
CA GLY A 134 -4.33 1.35 -0.60
C GLY A 134 -5.14 0.64 -1.70
N PRO A 135 -5.35 1.21 -2.89
CA PRO A 135 -6.05 0.51 -3.97
C PRO A 135 -5.37 -0.81 -4.38
N MET A 136 -4.04 -0.85 -4.42
CA MET A 136 -3.27 -2.06 -4.73
C MET A 136 -3.37 -3.08 -3.59
N GLU A 137 -3.27 -2.64 -2.33
CA GLU A 137 -3.48 -3.48 -1.16
C GLU A 137 -4.83 -4.19 -1.23
N ARG A 138 -5.91 -3.45 -1.51
CA ARG A 138 -7.26 -4.01 -1.63
C ARG A 138 -7.37 -4.99 -2.80
N GLN A 139 -6.77 -4.69 -3.93
CA GLN A 139 -6.77 -5.56 -5.10
C GLN A 139 -6.09 -6.88 -4.79
N VAL A 140 -4.87 -6.87 -4.26
CA VAL A 140 -4.09 -8.07 -3.93
C VAL A 140 -4.79 -8.91 -2.87
N TYR A 141 -5.45 -8.27 -1.89
CA TYR A 141 -6.29 -8.96 -0.92
C TYR A 141 -7.45 -9.72 -1.59
N LEU A 142 -8.15 -9.10 -2.53
CA LEU A 142 -9.26 -9.73 -3.27
C LEU A 142 -8.79 -10.88 -4.16
N GLU A 143 -7.55 -10.87 -4.60
CA GLU A 143 -6.88 -11.96 -5.32
C GLU A 143 -6.49 -13.13 -4.39
N GLY A 144 -6.79 -13.01 -3.08
CA GLY A 144 -6.52 -14.05 -2.09
C GLY A 144 -5.10 -14.03 -1.50
N PHE A 145 -4.34 -12.98 -1.75
CA PHE A 145 -2.98 -12.78 -1.24
C PHE A 145 -2.91 -11.56 -0.29
N GLY A 146 -1.77 -10.92 -0.16
CA GLY A 146 -1.56 -9.70 0.61
C GLY A 146 -0.28 -8.98 0.18
N VAL A 147 -0.18 -7.70 0.53
CA VAL A 147 1.05 -6.93 0.35
C VAL A 147 1.94 -7.08 1.59
N PRO A 148 3.28 -7.00 1.46
CA PRO A 148 4.16 -6.99 2.63
C PRO A 148 3.83 -5.83 3.56
N ALA A 149 4.04 -6.03 4.87
CA ALA A 149 3.82 -5.00 5.86
C ALA A 149 4.96 -4.92 6.88
N LEU A 150 5.08 -3.79 7.55
CA LEU A 150 5.92 -3.62 8.72
C LEU A 150 5.05 -3.60 9.97
N ILE A 151 5.57 -4.13 11.09
CA ILE A 151 4.98 -3.94 12.41
C ILE A 151 6.01 -3.38 13.38
N ALA A 152 5.54 -2.56 14.32
CA ALA A 152 6.35 -2.10 15.44
C ALA A 152 5.52 -2.00 16.71
N VAL A 153 6.17 -2.12 17.86
CA VAL A 153 5.57 -1.89 19.18
C VAL A 153 6.37 -0.77 19.86
N GLN A 154 5.73 0.35 20.10
CA GLN A 154 6.30 1.48 20.84
C GLN A 154 6.02 1.36 22.34
N GLN A 155 4.80 0.88 22.68
CA GLN A 155 4.34 0.71 24.06
C GLN A 155 3.48 -0.53 24.16
N ASP A 156 3.73 -1.38 25.15
CA ASP A 156 2.99 -2.62 25.41
C ASP A 156 2.49 -2.62 26.86
N PHE A 157 1.36 -1.95 27.07
CA PHE A 157 0.72 -1.87 28.40
C PHE A 157 0.00 -3.17 28.75
N THR A 158 -0.65 -3.78 27.76
CA THR A 158 -1.46 -5.00 28.00
C THR A 158 -0.67 -6.30 27.93
N GLY A 159 0.58 -6.29 27.46
CA GLY A 159 1.36 -7.50 27.14
C GLY A 159 0.89 -8.22 25.87
N ASN A 160 0.02 -7.58 25.08
CA ASN A 160 -0.55 -8.16 23.84
C ASN A 160 -0.32 -7.29 22.59
N ALA A 161 0.39 -6.18 22.68
CA ALA A 161 0.56 -5.22 21.59
C ALA A 161 1.03 -5.90 20.29
N LYS A 162 2.08 -6.72 20.35
CA LYS A 162 2.59 -7.46 19.17
C LYS A 162 1.56 -8.42 18.58
N LYS A 163 0.79 -9.13 19.42
CA LYS A 163 -0.25 -10.06 18.94
C LYS A 163 -1.36 -9.30 18.22
N ILE A 164 -1.71 -8.09 18.70
CA ILE A 164 -2.69 -7.22 18.07
C ILE A 164 -2.17 -6.73 16.71
N ALA A 165 -0.93 -6.24 16.64
CA ALA A 165 -0.32 -5.82 15.37
C ALA A 165 -0.29 -6.93 14.32
N LEU A 166 0.10 -8.15 14.71
CA LEU A 166 0.09 -9.32 13.83
C LEU A 166 -1.34 -9.74 13.43
N CYS A 167 -2.32 -9.61 14.34
CA CYS A 167 -3.72 -9.87 14.02
C CYS A 167 -4.24 -8.89 12.96
N LEU A 168 -3.93 -7.60 13.06
CA LEU A 168 -4.27 -6.60 12.05
C LEU A 168 -3.61 -6.92 10.72
N ALA A 169 -2.31 -7.23 10.71
CA ALA A 169 -1.59 -7.63 9.50
C ALA A 169 -2.21 -8.86 8.82
N LYS A 170 -2.64 -9.86 9.61
CA LYS A 170 -3.38 -11.02 9.09
C LYS A 170 -4.73 -10.63 8.52
N GLY A 171 -5.44 -9.71 9.16
CA GLY A 171 -6.70 -9.16 8.67
C GLY A 171 -6.61 -8.51 7.30
N LEU A 172 -5.43 -8.00 6.93
CA LEU A 172 -5.11 -7.45 5.60
C LEU A 172 -4.55 -8.49 4.61
N GLY A 173 -4.30 -9.73 5.07
CA GLY A 173 -3.62 -10.75 4.27
C GLY A 173 -2.10 -10.56 4.19
N ALA A 174 -1.51 -9.56 4.85
CA ALA A 174 -0.10 -9.23 4.76
C ALA A 174 0.82 -10.37 5.24
N THR A 175 0.36 -11.18 6.20
CA THR A 175 1.09 -12.36 6.69
C THR A 175 1.33 -13.43 5.63
N LYS A 176 0.59 -13.42 4.52
CA LYS A 176 0.83 -14.32 3.37
C LYS A 176 2.07 -13.91 2.57
N ALA A 177 2.32 -12.61 2.46
CA ALA A 177 3.50 -12.07 1.81
C ALA A 177 4.72 -12.05 2.76
N GLY A 178 4.49 -11.67 4.01
CA GLY A 178 5.49 -11.53 5.05
C GLY A 178 5.38 -10.18 5.78
N VAL A 179 5.54 -10.22 7.09
CA VAL A 179 5.48 -9.05 7.97
C VAL A 179 6.81 -8.89 8.69
N ILE A 180 7.46 -7.75 8.52
CA ILE A 180 8.78 -7.47 9.08
C ILE A 180 8.64 -6.65 10.35
N GLU A 181 9.33 -7.06 11.42
CA GLU A 181 9.39 -6.28 12.67
C GLU A 181 10.44 -5.17 12.54
N THR A 182 10.03 -3.95 12.93
CA THR A 182 10.87 -2.74 12.92
C THR A 182 10.58 -1.86 14.14
N THR A 183 10.98 -0.60 14.12
CA THR A 183 10.65 0.42 15.12
C THR A 183 9.95 1.61 14.48
N PHE A 184 9.20 2.37 15.25
CA PHE A 184 8.58 3.62 14.77
C PHE A 184 9.60 4.58 14.17
N LYS A 185 10.77 4.71 14.82
CA LYS A 185 11.85 5.59 14.33
C LYS A 185 12.42 5.10 13.01
N GLU A 186 12.74 3.82 12.91
CA GLU A 186 13.32 3.24 11.70
C GLU A 186 12.35 3.37 10.52
N GLU A 187 11.09 2.99 10.72
CA GLU A 187 10.07 3.13 9.68
C GLU A 187 9.90 4.59 9.25
N ALA A 188 9.65 5.51 10.18
CA ALA A 188 9.39 6.92 9.84
C ALA A 188 10.57 7.58 9.12
N THR A 189 11.80 7.32 9.58
CA THR A 189 12.98 7.96 8.97
C THR A 189 13.35 7.35 7.63
N SER A 190 13.22 6.03 7.46
CA SER A 190 13.50 5.37 6.19
C SER A 190 12.43 5.62 5.14
N ASP A 191 11.15 5.70 5.54
CA ASP A 191 10.04 6.01 4.64
C ASP A 191 10.17 7.45 4.10
N LEU A 192 10.33 8.44 4.97
CA LEU A 192 10.57 9.82 4.58
C LEU A 192 11.81 10.00 3.70
N PHE A 193 12.91 9.28 4.01
CA PHE A 193 14.10 9.30 3.17
C PHE A 193 13.82 8.69 1.81
N GLY A 194 13.15 7.54 1.75
CA GLY A 194 12.78 6.87 0.51
C GLY A 194 11.93 7.75 -0.39
N GLU A 195 10.93 8.43 0.17
CA GLU A 195 10.06 9.35 -0.57
C GLU A 195 10.83 10.57 -1.11
N GLN A 196 11.67 11.18 -0.28
CA GLN A 196 12.37 12.43 -0.65
C GLN A 196 13.56 12.16 -1.57
N ALA A 197 14.39 11.17 -1.25
CA ALA A 197 15.62 10.91 -1.98
C ALA A 197 15.44 10.08 -3.26
N VAL A 198 14.41 9.21 -3.33
CA VAL A 198 14.29 8.21 -4.39
C VAL A 198 12.92 8.20 -5.05
N LEU A 199 11.86 7.82 -4.29
CA LEU A 199 10.58 7.38 -4.87
C LEU A 199 9.73 8.51 -5.44
N CYS A 200 9.78 9.70 -4.84
CA CYS A 200 9.03 10.86 -5.29
C CYS A 200 9.99 12.00 -5.69
N GLY A 201 10.71 12.58 -4.74
CA GLY A 201 11.60 13.71 -5.00
C GLY A 201 12.73 13.39 -5.96
N GLY A 202 13.49 12.33 -5.69
CA GLY A 202 14.65 11.96 -6.50
C GLY A 202 14.29 11.58 -7.94
N VAL A 203 13.30 10.71 -8.12
CA VAL A 203 12.91 10.23 -9.46
C VAL A 203 12.32 11.35 -10.32
N THR A 204 11.48 12.22 -9.74
CA THR A 204 10.89 13.35 -10.51
C THR A 204 11.93 14.37 -10.89
N ALA A 205 12.88 14.70 -9.99
CA ALA A 205 13.99 15.58 -10.30
C ALA A 205 14.91 15.02 -11.39
N LEU A 206 15.18 13.70 -11.39
CA LEU A 206 15.97 13.03 -12.42
C LEU A 206 15.28 13.09 -13.79
N ILE A 207 13.98 12.82 -13.84
CA ILE A 207 13.16 12.89 -15.05
C ILE A 207 13.19 14.30 -15.62
N GLU A 208 12.90 15.31 -14.79
CA GLU A 208 12.88 16.72 -15.20
C GLU A 208 14.25 17.19 -15.70
N ALA A 209 15.33 16.83 -15.02
CA ALA A 209 16.68 17.17 -15.44
C ALA A 209 17.04 16.53 -16.79
N GLY A 210 16.66 15.28 -17.02
CA GLY A 210 16.84 14.59 -18.32
C GLY A 210 16.06 15.26 -19.43
N PHE A 211 14.77 15.49 -19.23
CA PHE A 211 13.90 16.19 -20.16
C PHE A 211 14.45 17.56 -20.54
N ASN A 212 14.72 18.41 -19.55
CA ASN A 212 15.22 19.78 -19.76
C ASN A 212 16.58 19.77 -20.48
N THR A 213 17.43 18.77 -20.24
CA THR A 213 18.73 18.65 -20.93
C THR A 213 18.55 18.39 -22.40
N LEU A 214 17.61 17.52 -22.80
CA LEU A 214 17.32 17.22 -24.21
C LEU A 214 16.69 18.43 -24.91
N VAL A 215 15.65 19.02 -24.31
CA VAL A 215 14.96 20.21 -24.87
C VAL A 215 15.93 21.38 -25.07
N LYS A 216 16.79 21.67 -24.08
CA LYS A 216 17.83 22.70 -24.19
C LYS A 216 18.82 22.47 -25.34
N ARG A 217 19.00 21.23 -25.76
CA ARG A 217 19.86 20.87 -26.91
C ARG A 217 19.10 20.80 -28.22
N GLY A 218 17.82 21.20 -28.26
CA GLY A 218 16.99 21.31 -29.46
C GLY A 218 16.27 20.02 -29.85
N TYR A 219 16.19 19.02 -28.95
CA TYR A 219 15.34 17.87 -29.17
C TYR A 219 13.87 18.25 -28.99
N GLN A 220 12.98 17.58 -29.71
CA GLN A 220 11.54 17.78 -29.58
C GLN A 220 11.08 17.41 -28.17
N PRO A 221 10.28 18.27 -27.49
CA PRO A 221 9.81 17.98 -26.15
C PRO A 221 9.04 16.68 -26.02
N GLU A 222 8.27 16.31 -27.05
CA GLU A 222 7.50 15.05 -27.09
C GLU A 222 8.46 13.83 -27.06
N ILE A 223 9.56 13.88 -27.79
CA ILE A 223 10.58 12.82 -27.76
C ILE A 223 11.24 12.77 -26.38
N ALA A 224 11.64 13.92 -25.85
CA ALA A 224 12.24 14.01 -24.50
C ALA A 224 11.29 13.45 -23.42
N TYR A 225 9.98 13.66 -23.56
CA TYR A 225 8.97 13.11 -22.65
C TYR A 225 8.90 11.58 -22.73
N PHE A 226 8.91 11.00 -23.94
CA PHE A 226 8.90 9.55 -24.10
C PHE A 226 10.14 8.90 -23.49
N GLU A 227 11.31 9.42 -23.80
CA GLU A 227 12.61 8.87 -23.37
C GLU A 227 12.87 9.02 -21.87
N CYS A 228 12.46 10.14 -21.26
CA CYS A 228 12.78 10.43 -19.86
C CYS A 228 11.67 10.05 -18.87
N LEU A 229 10.40 9.98 -19.32
CA LEU A 229 9.27 9.73 -18.40
C LEU A 229 8.44 8.52 -18.80
N HIS A 230 7.92 8.49 -20.04
CA HIS A 230 6.92 7.47 -20.41
C HIS A 230 7.48 6.05 -20.30
N GLU A 231 8.70 5.83 -20.79
CA GLU A 231 9.34 4.52 -20.79
C GLU A 231 9.80 4.06 -19.42
N LEU A 232 10.03 4.99 -18.48
CA LEU A 232 10.51 4.67 -17.12
C LEU A 232 9.64 3.62 -16.41
N LYS A 233 8.32 3.66 -16.60
CA LYS A 233 7.44 2.66 -16.02
C LYS A 233 7.81 1.23 -16.42
N LEU A 234 8.13 1.02 -17.68
CA LEU A 234 8.47 -0.31 -18.20
C LEU A 234 9.77 -0.82 -17.58
N ILE A 235 10.74 0.08 -17.39
CA ILE A 235 12.01 -0.21 -16.72
C ILE A 235 11.79 -0.54 -15.24
N VAL A 236 10.96 0.23 -14.55
CA VAL A 236 10.60 -0.02 -13.13
C VAL A 236 9.87 -1.36 -12.97
N ASP A 237 8.98 -1.73 -13.90
CA ASP A 237 8.29 -3.02 -13.89
C ASP A 237 9.30 -4.19 -13.98
N LEU A 238 10.35 -4.08 -14.81
CA LEU A 238 11.43 -5.08 -14.88
C LEU A 238 12.22 -5.20 -13.57
N ILE A 239 12.54 -4.06 -12.95
CA ILE A 239 13.23 -4.02 -11.64
C ILE A 239 12.36 -4.68 -10.57
N GLN A 240 11.08 -4.33 -10.49
CA GLN A 240 10.16 -4.88 -9.51
C GLN A 240 9.95 -6.39 -9.67
N LYS A 241 9.90 -6.87 -10.90
CA LYS A 241 9.69 -8.29 -11.22
C LYS A 241 10.84 -9.20 -10.80
N GLY A 242 12.09 -8.73 -10.90
CA GLY A 242 13.23 -9.61 -10.68
C GLY A 242 14.54 -8.91 -10.28
N GLY A 243 14.45 -7.67 -9.77
CA GLY A 243 15.61 -6.89 -9.33
C GLY A 243 16.34 -6.17 -10.46
N MET A 244 17.36 -5.40 -10.08
CA MET A 244 18.15 -4.61 -11.06
C MET A 244 18.82 -5.49 -12.12
N MET A 245 19.31 -6.67 -11.75
CA MET A 245 19.90 -7.58 -12.74
C MET A 245 18.89 -8.10 -13.76
N ASN A 246 17.65 -8.36 -13.33
CA ASN A 246 16.59 -8.72 -14.27
C ASN A 246 16.31 -7.58 -15.27
N MET A 247 16.34 -6.33 -14.82
CA MET A 247 16.22 -5.20 -15.73
C MET A 247 17.38 -5.17 -16.72
N TRP A 248 18.64 -5.22 -16.25
CA TRP A 248 19.82 -5.19 -17.14
C TRP A 248 19.81 -6.29 -18.20
N THR A 249 19.44 -7.51 -17.84
CA THR A 249 19.39 -8.65 -18.79
C THR A 249 18.20 -8.62 -19.75
N ASN A 250 17.23 -7.72 -19.56
CA ASN A 250 16.05 -7.57 -20.43
C ASN A 250 16.04 -6.27 -21.25
N VAL A 251 17.11 -5.49 -21.19
CA VAL A 251 17.32 -4.35 -22.10
C VAL A 251 18.39 -4.70 -23.15
N SER A 252 18.63 -3.81 -24.12
CA SER A 252 19.69 -4.02 -25.11
C SER A 252 21.08 -3.93 -24.45
N ASN A 253 22.07 -4.64 -25.02
CA ASN A 253 23.47 -4.53 -24.57
C ASN A 253 23.99 -3.08 -24.59
N THR A 254 23.49 -2.26 -25.50
CA THR A 254 23.82 -0.82 -25.59
C THR A 254 23.29 -0.07 -24.39
N ALA A 255 22.04 -0.33 -24.00
CA ALA A 255 21.43 0.29 -22.82
C ALA A 255 22.09 -0.19 -21.52
N GLU A 256 22.36 -1.49 -21.39
CA GLU A 256 23.07 -2.06 -20.24
C GLU A 256 24.47 -1.45 -20.10
N TYR A 257 25.27 -1.48 -21.13
CA TYR A 257 26.63 -0.91 -21.11
C TYR A 257 26.61 0.59 -20.81
N GLY A 258 25.75 1.36 -21.50
CA GLY A 258 25.61 2.79 -21.31
C GLY A 258 25.19 3.12 -19.86
N GLY A 259 24.17 2.47 -19.35
CA GLY A 259 23.68 2.66 -18.00
C GLY A 259 24.72 2.33 -16.93
N LEU A 260 25.32 1.14 -16.99
CA LEU A 260 26.33 0.70 -16.02
C LEU A 260 27.59 1.58 -16.02
N SER A 261 28.04 2.05 -17.19
CA SER A 261 29.25 2.86 -17.31
C SER A 261 29.07 4.35 -16.95
N THR A 262 27.82 4.84 -16.91
CA THR A 262 27.54 6.27 -16.70
C THR A 262 26.76 6.61 -15.43
N ARG A 263 26.12 5.64 -14.77
CA ARG A 263 25.28 5.85 -13.58
C ARG A 263 25.94 6.70 -12.49
N ASP A 264 27.22 6.47 -12.21
CA ASP A 264 27.96 7.20 -11.18
C ASP A 264 28.41 8.62 -11.62
N LYS A 265 28.23 8.99 -12.91
CA LYS A 265 28.40 10.36 -13.38
C LYS A 265 27.17 11.21 -13.04
N VAL A 266 25.99 10.62 -13.02
CA VAL A 266 24.71 11.28 -12.68
C VAL A 266 24.49 11.27 -11.18
N ILE A 267 24.54 10.10 -10.54
CA ILE A 267 24.48 9.97 -9.07
C ILE A 267 25.91 9.91 -8.55
N ASN A 268 26.58 11.04 -8.57
CA ASN A 268 27.98 11.23 -8.22
C ASN A 268 28.20 11.36 -6.69
N ALA A 269 29.43 11.67 -6.27
CA ALA A 269 29.77 11.85 -4.85
C ALA A 269 28.95 12.96 -4.17
N GLN A 270 28.73 14.09 -4.86
CA GLN A 270 27.94 15.18 -4.32
C GLN A 270 26.46 14.80 -4.11
N SER A 271 25.88 14.00 -5.04
CA SER A 271 24.52 13.47 -4.88
C SER A 271 24.43 12.55 -3.65
N LYS A 272 25.44 11.70 -3.44
CA LYS A 272 25.48 10.78 -2.28
C LYS A 272 25.61 11.55 -0.97
N GLU A 273 26.49 12.55 -0.90
CA GLU A 273 26.62 13.44 0.26
C GLU A 273 25.33 14.20 0.58
N ALA A 274 24.62 14.67 -0.47
CA ALA A 274 23.33 15.32 -0.30
C ALA A 274 22.28 14.37 0.27
N MET A 275 22.28 13.07 -0.12
CA MET A 275 21.39 12.05 0.45
C MET A 275 21.70 11.79 1.93
N GLU A 276 22.99 11.70 2.32
CA GLU A 276 23.40 11.54 3.72
C GLU A 276 22.91 12.71 4.58
N LYS A 277 23.14 13.94 4.11
CA LYS A 277 22.67 15.15 4.80
C LYS A 277 21.15 15.23 4.89
N LEU A 278 20.44 14.80 3.85
CA LEU A 278 18.97 14.74 3.85
C LEU A 278 18.48 13.77 4.94
N LEU A 279 19.11 12.59 5.06
CA LEU A 279 18.77 11.62 6.10
C LEU A 279 19.03 12.19 7.50
N ASP A 280 20.18 12.85 7.72
CA ASP A 280 20.50 13.52 8.99
C ASP A 280 19.46 14.58 9.37
N ASP A 281 19.00 15.38 8.41
CA ASP A 281 17.98 16.39 8.62
C ASP A 281 16.60 15.77 8.96
N ILE A 282 16.27 14.64 8.36
CA ILE A 282 15.07 13.87 8.69
C ILE A 282 15.18 13.32 10.13
N ILE A 283 16.29 12.67 10.48
CA ILE A 283 16.54 12.10 11.82
C ILE A 283 16.48 13.20 12.90
N ALA A 284 17.00 14.38 12.59
CA ALA A 284 16.94 15.56 13.48
C ALA A 284 15.54 16.19 13.58
N GLY A 285 14.56 15.71 12.80
CA GLY A 285 13.18 16.20 12.78
C GLY A 285 13.03 17.59 12.14
N LYS A 286 13.99 18.05 11.34
CA LYS A 286 13.89 19.36 10.66
C LYS A 286 12.72 19.37 9.67
N PHE A 287 12.63 18.34 8.82
CA PHE A 287 11.52 18.17 7.90
C PHE A 287 10.16 18.13 8.62
N ALA A 288 10.04 17.32 9.66
CA ALA A 288 8.78 17.20 10.40
C ALA A 288 8.31 18.54 11.00
N LYS A 289 9.24 19.33 11.57
CA LYS A 289 8.94 20.67 12.10
C LYS A 289 8.49 21.62 11.00
N GLU A 290 9.15 21.60 9.85
CA GLU A 290 8.81 22.44 8.70
C GLU A 290 7.45 22.10 8.14
N TRP A 291 7.18 20.81 7.92
CA TRP A 291 5.91 20.32 7.41
C TRP A 291 4.73 20.67 8.34
N VAL A 292 4.84 20.35 9.61
CA VAL A 292 3.79 20.70 10.60
C VAL A 292 3.55 22.20 10.66
N LYS A 293 4.60 23.02 10.54
CA LYS A 293 4.47 24.49 10.51
C LYS A 293 3.70 24.97 9.28
N ASP A 294 4.05 24.47 8.08
CA ASP A 294 3.35 24.84 6.84
C ASP A 294 1.90 24.36 6.84
N ALA A 295 1.65 23.13 7.29
CA ALA A 295 0.31 22.56 7.42
C ALA A 295 -0.59 23.42 8.33
N ASN A 296 -0.09 23.83 9.51
CA ASN A 296 -0.80 24.71 10.41
C ASN A 296 -0.97 26.13 9.83
N GLY A 297 -0.12 26.55 8.90
CA GLY A 297 -0.17 27.83 8.17
C GLY A 297 -1.09 27.82 6.95
N GLY A 298 -1.80 26.69 6.68
CA GLY A 298 -2.70 26.53 5.53
C GLY A 298 -2.03 26.01 4.26
N MET A 299 -0.89 25.32 4.39
CA MET A 299 -0.16 24.65 3.30
C MET A 299 0.29 25.59 2.17
N LYS A 300 0.64 26.81 2.50
CA LYS A 300 0.97 27.84 1.49
C LYS A 300 2.24 27.50 0.70
N LYS A 301 3.25 26.93 1.38
CA LYS A 301 4.47 26.49 0.72
C LYS A 301 4.20 25.31 -0.21
N LEU A 302 3.45 24.30 0.24
CA LEU A 302 3.05 23.16 -0.57
C LEU A 302 2.29 23.61 -1.83
N GLN A 303 1.26 24.46 -1.68
CA GLN A 303 0.46 24.97 -2.80
C GLN A 303 1.31 25.74 -3.81
N ALA A 304 2.31 26.51 -3.36
CA ALA A 304 3.23 27.20 -4.25
C ALA A 304 4.13 26.24 -5.05
N MET A 305 4.58 25.15 -4.42
CA MET A 305 5.35 24.09 -5.08
C MET A 305 4.48 23.33 -6.09
N GLU A 306 3.26 22.94 -5.73
CA GLU A 306 2.31 22.28 -6.63
C GLU A 306 2.00 23.14 -7.88
N LYS A 307 1.82 24.44 -7.68
CA LYS A 307 1.59 25.36 -8.80
C LYS A 307 2.78 25.40 -9.75
N LYS A 308 3.99 25.52 -9.20
CA LYS A 308 5.23 25.55 -10.00
C LYS A 308 5.40 24.25 -10.81
N GLU A 309 5.14 23.11 -10.18
CA GLU A 309 5.21 21.78 -10.81
C GLU A 309 4.21 21.66 -11.96
N ALA A 310 2.95 22.07 -11.73
CA ALA A 310 1.90 22.02 -12.74
C ALA A 310 2.16 22.94 -13.96
N GLU A 311 2.97 23.96 -13.80
CA GLU A 311 3.38 24.90 -14.87
C GLU A 311 4.68 24.48 -15.58
N SER A 312 5.31 23.38 -15.17
CA SER A 312 6.55 22.89 -15.80
C SER A 312 6.30 22.42 -17.25
N GLU A 313 7.29 22.60 -18.12
CA GLU A 313 7.15 22.24 -19.55
C GLU A 313 6.86 20.75 -19.74
N ILE A 314 7.49 19.88 -18.95
CA ILE A 314 7.26 18.43 -19.01
C ILE A 314 5.81 18.05 -18.66
N GLU A 315 5.17 18.74 -17.70
CA GLU A 315 3.76 18.50 -17.36
C GLU A 315 2.81 19.02 -18.44
N VAL A 316 3.10 20.16 -19.06
CA VAL A 316 2.32 20.71 -20.17
C VAL A 316 2.37 19.76 -21.37
N VAL A 317 3.56 19.40 -21.82
CA VAL A 317 3.79 18.43 -22.93
C VAL A 317 3.19 17.06 -22.59
N GLY A 318 3.44 16.59 -21.37
CA GLY A 318 2.92 15.30 -20.89
C GLY A 318 1.39 15.21 -20.88
N LYS A 319 0.70 16.31 -20.58
CA LYS A 319 -0.76 16.37 -20.64
C LYS A 319 -1.28 16.16 -22.07
N GLU A 320 -0.64 16.79 -23.06
CA GLU A 320 -1.00 16.61 -24.47
C GLU A 320 -0.75 15.16 -24.92
N ILE A 321 0.43 14.62 -24.63
CA ILE A 321 0.79 13.25 -25.00
C ILE A 321 -0.14 12.22 -24.33
N ARG A 322 -0.39 12.34 -23.02
CA ARG A 322 -1.30 11.43 -22.32
C ARG A 322 -2.71 11.44 -22.93
N SER A 323 -3.18 12.58 -23.43
CA SER A 323 -4.49 12.69 -24.09
C SER A 323 -4.59 11.87 -25.38
N LEU A 324 -3.47 11.61 -26.06
CA LEU A 324 -3.42 10.78 -27.28
C LEU A 324 -3.63 9.29 -26.98
N PHE A 325 -3.31 8.85 -25.77
CA PHE A 325 -3.42 7.45 -25.32
C PHE A 325 -4.63 7.18 -24.43
N GLU A 326 -5.44 8.21 -24.11
CA GLU A 326 -6.72 7.99 -23.45
C GLU A 326 -7.62 7.19 -24.37
N ILE A 327 -7.68 5.87 -24.12
CA ILE A 327 -8.73 5.03 -24.71
C ILE A 327 -10.04 5.59 -24.15
N LYS A 328 -10.76 6.39 -24.95
CA LYS A 328 -12.13 6.81 -24.61
C LYS A 328 -12.91 5.54 -24.33
N ALA A 329 -13.21 5.27 -23.08
CA ALA A 329 -14.00 4.10 -22.69
C ALA A 329 -15.23 4.10 -23.59
N ALA A 330 -15.40 3.03 -24.38
CA ALA A 330 -16.56 2.90 -25.24
C ALA A 330 -17.82 3.18 -24.40
N PRO A 331 -18.78 3.98 -24.88
CA PRO A 331 -19.96 4.31 -24.11
C PRO A 331 -20.57 2.99 -23.64
N LYS A 332 -20.74 2.83 -22.32
CA LYS A 332 -21.33 1.62 -21.73
C LYS A 332 -22.60 1.31 -22.51
N ALA A 333 -22.59 0.20 -23.25
CA ALA A 333 -23.76 -0.27 -23.98
C ALA A 333 -24.95 -0.24 -23.00
N LYS A 334 -26.00 0.53 -23.34
CA LYS A 334 -27.24 0.58 -22.56
C LYS A 334 -27.68 -0.87 -22.38
N LYS A 335 -27.72 -1.39 -21.14
CA LYS A 335 -28.26 -2.71 -20.85
C LYS A 335 -29.63 -2.80 -21.54
N ALA A 336 -29.75 -3.69 -22.49
CA ALA A 336 -31.06 -4.01 -23.09
C ALA A 336 -32.00 -4.42 -21.95
N PRO A 337 -33.27 -3.98 -21.98
CA PRO A 337 -34.22 -4.35 -20.94
C PRO A 337 -34.33 -5.87 -20.84
N ALA A 338 -34.14 -6.40 -19.64
CA ALA A 338 -34.24 -7.83 -19.38
C ALA A 338 -35.59 -8.36 -19.86
N LYS A 339 -35.59 -9.25 -20.87
CA LYS A 339 -36.78 -9.98 -21.29
C LYS A 339 -37.29 -10.79 -20.10
N LYS A 340 -38.53 -10.48 -19.65
CA LYS A 340 -39.21 -11.26 -18.61
C LYS A 340 -39.31 -12.70 -19.08
N ALA A 341 -38.74 -13.63 -18.28
CA ALA A 341 -38.91 -15.05 -18.50
C ALA A 341 -40.41 -15.45 -18.38
N PRO A 342 -40.90 -16.35 -19.24
CA PRO A 342 -42.27 -16.77 -19.15
C PRO A 342 -42.53 -17.65 -17.90
N ALA A 343 -43.63 -17.37 -17.21
CA ALA A 343 -44.09 -18.09 -16.04
C ALA A 343 -44.26 -19.60 -16.32
N LYS A 344 -43.57 -20.46 -15.60
CA LYS A 344 -43.80 -21.91 -15.63
C LYS A 344 -45.13 -22.23 -14.95
N LYS A 345 -46.09 -22.75 -15.73
CA LYS A 345 -47.32 -23.37 -15.23
C LYS A 345 -46.96 -24.66 -14.45
N ALA A 346 -47.59 -24.79 -13.29
CA ALA A 346 -47.53 -25.99 -12.47
C ALA A 346 -48.22 -27.15 -13.19
N ALA A 347 -47.58 -28.31 -13.23
CA ALA A 347 -48.20 -29.59 -13.57
C ALA A 347 -47.90 -30.66 -12.53
N VAL A 348 -48.96 -31.37 -12.24
CA VAL A 348 -49.25 -32.30 -11.14
C VAL A 348 -48.47 -33.61 -11.25
N LYS A 349 -48.22 -34.23 -10.08
CA LYS A 349 -47.68 -35.56 -9.79
C LYS A 349 -48.20 -36.72 -10.68
N LYS A 350 -47.32 -37.69 -10.98
CA LYS A 350 -47.55 -39.13 -10.74
C LYS A 350 -46.30 -39.97 -11.03
N GLY A 351 -45.99 -40.89 -10.12
CA GLY A 351 -45.65 -42.26 -10.40
C GLY A 351 -44.16 -42.65 -10.49
N ALA A 352 -43.77 -43.38 -9.50
CA ALA A 352 -42.61 -44.23 -9.28
C ALA A 352 -42.04 -45.00 -10.49
N ALA A 353 -40.70 -45.13 -10.53
CA ALA A 353 -39.98 -46.40 -10.76
C ALA A 353 -38.46 -46.16 -10.65
N LYS A 354 -37.76 -47.01 -9.86
CA LYS A 354 -36.29 -47.18 -9.90
C LYS A 354 -35.89 -47.94 -11.18
N PRO A 355 -34.70 -47.67 -11.72
CA PRO A 355 -33.83 -48.79 -12.03
C PRO A 355 -32.36 -48.58 -11.65
N SER A 356 -31.80 -49.61 -11.03
CA SER A 356 -30.56 -50.36 -11.26
C SER A 356 -29.30 -49.65 -11.76
N VAL A 357 -28.24 -49.86 -10.98
CA VAL A 357 -26.80 -49.62 -11.21
C VAL A 357 -26.27 -50.50 -12.36
N PRO A 358 -25.34 -50.03 -13.15
CA PRO A 358 -24.28 -50.92 -13.65
C PRO A 358 -22.87 -50.45 -13.32
N ALA A 359 -22.03 -51.45 -13.30
CA ALA A 359 -20.72 -51.70 -12.78
C ALA A 359 -19.55 -50.84 -13.26
N LYS A 360 -18.53 -50.84 -12.43
CA LYS A 360 -17.13 -50.41 -12.57
C LYS A 360 -16.49 -50.79 -13.91
N LYS A 361 -15.70 -49.84 -14.48
CA LYS A 361 -14.59 -50.17 -15.39
C LYS A 361 -13.29 -49.62 -14.84
N ALA A 362 -12.25 -50.45 -15.02
CA ALA A 362 -10.95 -50.44 -14.42
C ALA A 362 -10.01 -49.30 -14.88
N ALA A 363 -9.04 -48.95 -14.02
CA ALA A 363 -7.92 -48.04 -14.27
C ALA A 363 -6.86 -48.70 -15.17
N PRO A 364 -6.11 -47.92 -16.00
CA PRO A 364 -4.95 -48.44 -16.72
C PRO A 364 -3.65 -48.31 -15.90
N LYS A 365 -2.80 -49.33 -16.10
CA LYS A 365 -1.54 -49.64 -15.44
C LYS A 365 -0.43 -48.58 -15.72
N LYS A 366 0.41 -48.37 -14.71
CA LYS A 366 1.70 -47.62 -14.77
C LYS A 366 2.71 -48.35 -15.67
N ALA A 367 3.41 -47.58 -16.50
CA ALA A 367 4.63 -47.99 -17.21
C ALA A 367 5.90 -47.70 -16.39
N PRO A 368 6.99 -48.44 -16.53
CA PRO A 368 8.12 -48.46 -15.60
C PRO A 368 9.18 -47.37 -15.83
N ALA A 369 9.83 -47.00 -14.74
CA ALA A 369 10.92 -46.00 -14.65
C ALA A 369 12.20 -46.48 -15.38
N LYS A 370 12.77 -45.58 -16.17
CA LYS A 370 14.15 -45.75 -16.74
C LYS A 370 15.19 -45.30 -15.72
N LYS A 371 16.16 -46.20 -15.47
CA LYS A 371 17.36 -45.99 -14.65
C LYS A 371 18.32 -44.93 -15.25
N ALA A 372 18.83 -44.02 -14.43
CA ALA A 372 19.92 -43.12 -14.78
C ALA A 372 21.29 -43.82 -14.74
N PRO A 373 22.27 -43.44 -15.59
CA PRO A 373 23.60 -44.06 -15.61
C PRO A 373 24.54 -43.47 -14.55
N ALA A 374 25.42 -44.34 -14.03
CA ALA A 374 26.38 -44.09 -12.95
C ALA A 374 27.49 -43.11 -13.37
N LYS A 375 27.92 -42.25 -12.46
CA LYS A 375 29.10 -41.39 -12.56
C LYS A 375 30.36 -42.23 -12.32
N LYS A 376 31.27 -42.24 -13.30
CA LYS A 376 32.66 -42.72 -13.15
C LYS A 376 33.48 -41.67 -12.35
N LYS A 377 34.15 -42.14 -11.30
CA LYS A 377 35.25 -41.43 -10.65
C LYS A 377 36.47 -41.48 -11.57
N GLY A 378 37.10 -40.34 -11.85
CA GLY A 378 38.43 -40.20 -12.46
C GLY A 378 39.30 -39.44 -11.47
N LYS A 379 40.44 -40.08 -11.08
CA LYS A 379 41.56 -39.47 -10.39
C LYS A 379 42.41 -38.67 -11.42
N ALA A 380 42.81 -37.50 -11.06
CA ALA A 380 44.17 -36.96 -11.01
C ALA A 380 44.05 -35.49 -10.60
#